data_b4a939db9dc6ff4971b3eeb1fe938bcb
#
_entry.id   b4a939db9dc6ff4971b3eeb1fe938bcb
#
_cell.length_a   1.000
_cell.length_b   1.000
_cell.length_c   1.000
_cell.angle_alpha   90.00
_cell.angle_beta   90.00
_cell.angle_gamma   90.00
#
_symmetry.space_group_name_H-M   'P 1'
#
loop_
_entity.id
_entity.type
_entity.pdbx_description
1 polymer ?
#
loop_
_entity_poly.entity_id
_entity_poly.type
_entity_poly.pdbx_seq_one_letter_code
_entity_poly.pdbx_strand_id
1 'polypeptide(L)'
;MSSLKLPQTANDRDRIIVSSTASWQSVIENENTNTTATLKINKGNRYEFIYIADKSYWVLASSPKTVFTANTAAQGFTFKTPVVEITADNAQWAPVVNLPAAQSGDKVILSNSADTAFTVSGSNISASLKKGDKIRLIFNNGVWNTDSYQIDLLLVNSPVVNDKLGATAAKIQAREALRLTNEALENSQAKAYYKEVGYLDYRIPGTTLGDAINLGRSDATVQAERTRTGADAIYTITDHSGCGLAYVNSTPSKYNMIGSHNYGCGITAMRHELGHNMGLGHSFDRTTGYNWGFGHPLGSTIMGGNQIGLYSSPDIYSPEYGVRLGETDKFDGLRKINENVEAISKFLVAVNP
;
A
#
# COMPACT_ATOMS: atom_id res chain seq x y z
N MET A 1 20.79 15.12 -26.09
CA MET A 1 20.21 14.14 -25.12
C MET A 1 20.02 12.86 -25.88
N SER A 2 20.59 11.75 -25.42
CA SER A 2 20.35 10.44 -26.04
C SER A 2 19.07 9.85 -25.48
N SER A 3 18.21 9.31 -26.35
CA SER A 3 17.01 8.59 -25.94
C SER A 3 17.16 7.11 -26.28
N LEU A 4 16.54 6.27 -25.46
CA LEU A 4 16.43 4.84 -25.67
C LEU A 4 14.93 4.49 -25.74
N LYS A 5 14.56 3.82 -26.82
CA LYS A 5 13.23 3.25 -27.01
C LYS A 5 13.32 1.72 -26.81
N LEU A 6 12.43 1.17 -26.03
CA LEU A 6 12.36 -0.28 -25.86
C LEU A 6 11.73 -0.93 -27.10
N PRO A 7 12.11 -2.20 -27.43
CA PRO A 7 11.55 -2.92 -28.55
C PRO A 7 10.03 -2.99 -28.50
N GLN A 8 9.37 -2.93 -29.66
CA GLN A 8 7.91 -3.02 -29.75
C GLN A 8 7.40 -4.44 -29.42
N THR A 9 8.21 -5.46 -29.72
CA THR A 9 7.88 -6.87 -29.50
C THR A 9 9.03 -7.59 -28.83
N ALA A 10 8.68 -8.55 -27.97
CA ALA A 10 9.61 -9.48 -27.33
C ALA A 10 8.84 -10.76 -26.97
N ASN A 11 9.53 -11.77 -26.45
CA ASN A 11 8.84 -12.92 -25.88
C ASN A 11 8.23 -12.55 -24.50
N ASP A 12 7.15 -13.22 -24.13
CA ASP A 12 6.60 -13.03 -22.78
C ASP A 12 7.67 -13.29 -21.73
N ARG A 13 7.79 -12.36 -20.77
CA ARG A 13 8.78 -12.36 -19.68
C ARG A 13 10.23 -12.07 -20.07
N ASP A 14 10.51 -11.69 -21.31
CA ASP A 14 11.84 -11.14 -21.61
C ASP A 14 12.14 -9.95 -20.67
N ARG A 15 13.41 -9.81 -20.29
CA ARG A 15 13.86 -8.77 -19.35
C ARG A 15 14.88 -7.86 -20.01
N ILE A 16 14.71 -6.57 -19.84
CA ILE A 16 15.69 -5.56 -20.21
C ILE A 16 16.13 -4.79 -18.96
N ILE A 17 17.44 -4.71 -18.79
CA ILE A 17 18.07 -3.90 -17.77
C ILE A 17 18.75 -2.74 -18.49
N VAL A 18 18.32 -1.52 -18.16
CA VAL A 18 18.91 -0.28 -18.66
C VAL A 18 19.69 0.38 -17.54
N SER A 19 20.99 0.57 -17.73
CA SER A 19 21.85 1.31 -16.79
C SER A 19 22.67 2.37 -17.52
N SER A 20 23.05 3.43 -16.83
CA SER A 20 23.88 4.49 -17.39
C SER A 20 25.18 4.67 -16.60
N THR A 21 26.29 4.70 -17.32
CA THR A 21 27.61 5.13 -16.84
C THR A 21 27.99 6.52 -17.33
N ALA A 22 27.17 7.11 -18.20
CA ALA A 22 27.39 8.41 -18.81
C ALA A 22 27.28 9.56 -17.80
N SER A 23 28.11 10.57 -17.95
CA SER A 23 28.07 11.79 -17.11
C SER A 23 26.92 12.74 -17.48
N TRP A 24 26.27 12.54 -18.61
CA TRP A 24 25.09 13.31 -19.03
C TRP A 24 23.80 12.51 -18.82
N GLN A 25 22.70 13.23 -18.67
CA GLN A 25 21.38 12.63 -18.57
C GLN A 25 20.91 12.12 -19.95
N SER A 26 20.39 10.91 -19.98
CA SER A 26 19.65 10.33 -21.10
C SER A 26 18.19 10.10 -20.70
N VAL A 27 17.36 9.63 -21.62
CA VAL A 27 15.97 9.28 -21.34
C VAL A 27 15.64 7.89 -21.88
N ILE A 28 14.73 7.19 -21.20
CA ILE A 28 14.04 6.02 -21.70
C ILE A 28 12.65 6.51 -22.13
N GLU A 29 12.29 6.30 -23.38
CA GLU A 29 10.99 6.71 -23.90
C GLU A 29 9.88 5.84 -23.30
N ASN A 30 8.71 6.42 -23.09
CA ASN A 30 7.57 5.70 -22.52
C ASN A 30 6.82 4.85 -23.56
N GLU A 31 7.14 5.02 -24.85
CA GLU A 31 6.56 4.20 -25.91
C GLU A 31 6.89 2.72 -25.70
N ASN A 32 5.91 1.84 -25.89
CA ASN A 32 5.96 0.40 -25.60
C ASN A 32 6.17 0.05 -24.12
N THR A 33 5.89 0.98 -23.18
CA THR A 33 5.98 0.73 -21.74
C THR A 33 4.67 1.03 -21.02
N ASN A 34 4.53 0.59 -19.78
CA ASN A 34 3.42 0.97 -18.91
C ASN A 34 3.65 2.32 -18.20
N THR A 35 4.72 3.03 -18.51
CA THR A 35 4.99 4.32 -17.88
C THR A 35 4.22 5.45 -18.56
N THR A 36 3.76 6.43 -17.79
CA THR A 36 2.97 7.56 -18.30
C THR A 36 3.81 8.67 -18.90
N ALA A 37 5.13 8.63 -18.69
CA ALA A 37 6.09 9.61 -19.20
C ALA A 37 7.47 8.98 -19.44
N THR A 38 8.34 9.70 -20.14
CA THR A 38 9.75 9.33 -20.31
C THR A 38 10.46 9.28 -18.98
N LEU A 39 11.37 8.32 -18.81
CA LEU A 39 12.16 8.15 -17.59
C LEU A 39 13.57 8.75 -17.79
N LYS A 40 13.97 9.62 -16.89
CA LYS A 40 15.34 10.16 -16.86
C LYS A 40 16.30 9.09 -16.35
N ILE A 41 17.41 8.87 -17.04
CA ILE A 41 18.47 7.98 -16.60
C ILE A 41 19.77 8.75 -16.43
N ASN A 42 20.26 8.86 -15.21
CA ASN A 42 21.49 9.50 -14.84
C ASN A 42 22.57 8.44 -14.56
N LYS A 43 23.83 8.88 -14.46
CA LYS A 43 24.94 8.00 -14.06
C LYS A 43 24.62 7.23 -12.78
N GLY A 44 24.77 5.92 -12.83
CA GLY A 44 24.48 4.99 -11.72
C GLY A 44 23.03 4.58 -11.58
N ASN A 45 22.10 5.16 -12.34
CA ASN A 45 20.72 4.69 -12.34
C ASN A 45 20.60 3.35 -13.09
N ARG A 46 19.70 2.53 -12.62
CA ARG A 46 19.37 1.23 -13.20
C ARG A 46 17.86 1.03 -13.17
N TYR A 47 17.29 0.76 -14.33
CA TYR A 47 15.89 0.39 -14.53
C TYR A 47 15.81 -1.05 -14.99
N GLU A 48 14.76 -1.72 -14.62
CA GLU A 48 14.46 -3.06 -15.08
C GLU A 48 13.04 -3.11 -15.63
N PHE A 49 12.88 -3.67 -16.82
CA PHE A 49 11.61 -3.86 -17.49
C PHE A 49 11.40 -5.34 -17.82
N ILE A 50 10.13 -5.76 -17.79
CA ILE A 50 9.70 -7.11 -18.14
C ILE A 50 8.61 -6.99 -19.20
N TYR A 51 8.75 -7.71 -20.32
CA TYR A 51 7.78 -7.70 -21.40
C TYR A 51 6.56 -8.55 -21.03
N ILE A 52 5.38 -8.02 -21.27
CA ILE A 52 4.10 -8.65 -21.03
C ILE A 52 3.39 -8.82 -22.37
N ALA A 53 3.45 -10.04 -22.93
CA ALA A 53 3.01 -10.30 -24.29
C ALA A 53 1.51 -10.00 -24.51
N ASP A 54 0.64 -10.35 -23.57
CA ASP A 54 -0.82 -10.09 -23.71
C ASP A 54 -1.14 -8.61 -23.71
N LYS A 55 -0.26 -7.74 -23.17
CA LYS A 55 -0.42 -6.29 -23.15
C LYS A 55 0.42 -5.60 -24.22
N SER A 56 1.30 -6.34 -24.88
CA SER A 56 2.22 -5.85 -25.90
C SER A 56 3.05 -4.65 -25.45
N TYR A 57 3.47 -4.62 -24.16
CA TYR A 57 4.33 -3.57 -23.63
C TYR A 57 5.27 -4.07 -22.52
N TRP A 58 6.28 -3.24 -22.21
CA TRP A 58 7.22 -3.43 -21.14
C TRP A 58 6.69 -2.84 -19.83
N VAL A 59 6.65 -3.63 -18.78
CA VAL A 59 6.31 -3.19 -17.42
C VAL A 59 7.57 -2.79 -16.68
N LEU A 60 7.56 -1.61 -16.09
CA LEU A 60 8.64 -1.14 -15.21
C LEU A 60 8.62 -1.95 -13.91
N ALA A 61 9.55 -2.87 -13.77
CA ALA A 61 9.66 -3.76 -12.61
C ALA A 61 10.50 -3.15 -11.48
N SER A 62 11.49 -2.30 -11.81
CA SER A 62 12.34 -1.63 -10.83
C SER A 62 12.81 -0.28 -11.34
N SER A 63 12.78 0.75 -10.49
CA SER A 63 13.26 2.10 -10.78
C SER A 63 14.12 2.65 -9.64
N PRO A 64 15.10 3.54 -9.95
CA PRO A 64 15.86 4.22 -8.92
C PRO A 64 14.99 5.21 -8.15
N LYS A 65 15.33 5.42 -6.88
CA LYS A 65 14.74 6.47 -6.04
C LYS A 65 15.83 7.33 -5.42
N THR A 66 15.51 8.61 -5.17
CA THR A 66 16.34 9.52 -4.38
C THR A 66 15.69 9.73 -3.03
N VAL A 67 16.47 9.64 -1.96
CA VAL A 67 15.99 9.83 -0.58
C VAL A 67 16.50 11.14 -0.03
N PHE A 68 15.61 11.94 0.55
CA PHE A 68 15.91 13.16 1.29
C PHE A 68 15.33 13.09 2.70
N THR A 69 15.94 13.82 3.63
CA THR A 69 15.26 14.20 4.87
C THR A 69 14.39 15.44 4.62
N ALA A 70 13.37 15.66 5.45
CA ALA A 70 12.51 16.84 5.31
C ALA A 70 13.31 18.16 5.42
N ASN A 71 14.30 18.21 6.32
CA ASN A 71 15.20 19.35 6.48
C ASN A 71 16.00 19.63 5.19
N THR A 72 16.54 18.59 4.55
CA THR A 72 17.29 18.74 3.29
C THR A 72 16.34 19.12 2.14
N ALA A 73 15.16 18.49 2.05
CA ALA A 73 14.18 18.78 1.01
C ALA A 73 13.62 20.22 1.11
N ALA A 74 13.49 20.76 2.32
CA ALA A 74 13.03 22.14 2.57
C ALA A 74 13.96 23.20 1.98
N GLN A 75 15.26 22.88 1.75
CA GLN A 75 16.22 23.76 1.07
C GLN A 75 16.02 23.80 -0.45
N GLY A 76 15.09 23.00 -0.97
CA GLY A 76 14.83 22.82 -2.38
C GLY A 76 15.53 21.59 -2.94
N PHE A 77 14.85 20.90 -3.87
CA PHE A 77 15.41 19.74 -4.56
C PHE A 77 14.93 19.70 -6.02
N THR A 78 15.57 18.87 -6.81
CA THR A 78 15.19 18.58 -8.19
C THR A 78 15.10 17.07 -8.39
N PHE A 79 14.21 16.65 -9.28
CA PHE A 79 14.07 15.24 -9.62
C PHE A 79 15.26 14.75 -10.45
N LYS A 80 16.08 13.90 -9.84
CA LYS A 80 17.15 13.14 -10.52
C LYS A 80 16.71 11.73 -10.88
N THR A 81 15.66 11.25 -10.21
CA THR A 81 15.03 9.94 -10.38
C THR A 81 13.52 10.13 -10.44
N PRO A 82 12.74 9.20 -11.03
CA PRO A 82 11.29 9.33 -11.13
C PRO A 82 10.57 9.25 -9.78
N VAL A 83 11.25 8.73 -8.75
CA VAL A 83 10.70 8.64 -7.39
C VAL A 83 11.62 9.36 -6.42
N VAL A 84 11.06 10.25 -5.63
CA VAL A 84 11.73 10.92 -4.50
C VAL A 84 11.01 10.50 -3.22
N GLU A 85 11.77 10.04 -2.24
CA GLU A 85 11.29 9.73 -0.91
C GLU A 85 11.77 10.77 0.08
N ILE A 86 10.87 11.34 0.88
CA ILE A 86 11.17 12.38 1.88
C ILE A 86 10.67 11.89 3.23
N THR A 87 11.60 11.80 4.19
CA THR A 87 11.31 11.34 5.55
C THR A 87 11.57 12.46 6.56
N ALA A 88 10.67 12.64 7.52
CA ALA A 88 10.86 13.50 8.67
C ALA A 88 10.96 12.67 9.94
N ASP A 89 11.91 13.02 10.79
CA ASP A 89 12.03 12.60 12.18
C ASP A 89 12.35 13.82 13.07
N ASN A 90 12.43 13.64 14.38
CA ASN A 90 12.68 14.75 15.30
C ASN A 90 14.00 15.48 15.07
N ALA A 91 15.00 14.80 14.47
CA ALA A 91 16.31 15.37 14.20
C ALA A 91 16.40 16.03 12.80
N GLN A 92 15.54 15.59 11.86
CA GLN A 92 15.58 15.97 10.45
C GLN A 92 14.21 16.52 9.98
N TRP A 93 13.57 17.29 10.84
CA TRP A 93 12.27 17.93 10.58
C TRP A 93 12.42 19.31 9.95
N ALA A 94 11.43 19.72 9.18
CA ALA A 94 11.25 21.07 8.67
C ALA A 94 9.75 21.44 8.68
N PRO A 95 9.39 22.72 8.91
CA PRO A 95 7.97 23.11 9.00
C PRO A 95 7.23 23.01 7.68
N VAL A 96 7.93 23.20 6.55
CA VAL A 96 7.35 23.16 5.21
C VAL A 96 8.33 22.51 4.24
N VAL A 97 7.83 21.64 3.39
CA VAL A 97 8.52 21.08 2.23
C VAL A 97 7.77 21.53 0.97
N ASN A 98 8.41 22.35 0.16
CA ASN A 98 7.85 22.81 -1.10
C ASN A 98 8.23 21.83 -2.22
N LEU A 99 7.23 21.32 -2.93
CA LEU A 99 7.43 20.42 -4.06
C LEU A 99 7.76 21.24 -5.31
N PRO A 100 8.85 20.93 -5.99
CA PRO A 100 9.22 21.61 -7.24
C PRO A 100 8.28 21.18 -8.39
N ALA A 101 8.39 21.88 -9.51
CA ALA A 101 7.87 21.38 -10.77
C ALA A 101 8.59 20.06 -11.13
N ALA A 102 7.85 19.14 -11.74
CA ALA A 102 8.30 17.80 -12.06
C ALA A 102 7.89 17.41 -13.50
N GLN A 103 8.25 16.22 -13.93
CA GLN A 103 7.74 15.65 -15.18
C GLN A 103 6.49 14.80 -14.87
N SER A 104 5.60 14.69 -15.87
CA SER A 104 4.44 13.81 -15.74
C SER A 104 4.90 12.38 -15.41
N GLY A 105 4.31 11.78 -14.37
CA GLY A 105 4.68 10.47 -13.85
C GLY A 105 5.72 10.48 -12.71
N ASP A 106 6.40 11.61 -12.45
CA ASP A 106 7.28 11.72 -11.26
C ASP A 106 6.46 11.60 -9.98
N LYS A 107 7.02 10.92 -8.98
CA LYS A 107 6.35 10.64 -7.71
C LYS A 107 7.15 11.15 -6.51
N VAL A 108 6.45 11.61 -5.50
CA VAL A 108 7.02 11.89 -4.16
C VAL A 108 6.31 11.04 -3.13
N ILE A 109 7.07 10.36 -2.30
CA ILE A 109 6.59 9.62 -1.14
C ILE A 109 7.05 10.40 0.10
N LEU A 110 6.13 10.85 0.92
CA LEU A 110 6.44 11.61 2.14
C LEU A 110 5.97 10.83 3.36
N SER A 111 6.80 10.77 4.39
CA SER A 111 6.44 10.15 5.67
C SER A 111 6.93 11.01 6.84
N ASN A 112 6.15 11.05 7.92
CA ASN A 112 6.48 11.77 9.14
C ASN A 112 6.53 10.85 10.36
N SER A 113 7.69 10.69 10.96
CA SER A 113 7.89 10.03 12.25
C SER A 113 8.20 11.02 13.38
N ALA A 114 8.36 12.32 13.06
CA ALA A 114 8.56 13.37 14.05
C ALA A 114 7.29 13.62 14.89
N ASP A 115 7.46 14.10 16.11
CA ASP A 115 6.35 14.48 17.00
C ASP A 115 5.60 15.72 16.52
N THR A 116 6.23 16.52 15.65
CA THR A 116 5.67 17.74 15.08
C THR A 116 5.23 17.52 13.64
N ALA A 117 4.04 18.01 13.29
CA ALA A 117 3.55 17.98 11.92
C ALA A 117 4.36 18.91 11.00
N PHE A 118 4.49 18.56 9.72
CA PHE A 118 5.00 19.46 8.70
C PHE A 118 4.03 19.60 7.53
N THR A 119 4.11 20.70 6.82
CA THR A 119 3.27 20.98 5.64
C THR A 119 4.02 20.64 4.36
N VAL A 120 3.36 19.92 3.47
CA VAL A 120 3.79 19.73 2.09
C VAL A 120 2.98 20.68 1.21
N SER A 121 3.66 21.46 0.38
CA SER A 121 3.04 22.44 -0.52
C SER A 121 3.51 22.24 -1.95
N GLY A 122 2.61 22.29 -2.90
CA GLY A 122 2.88 22.16 -4.34
C GLY A 122 1.79 22.82 -5.18
N SER A 123 1.89 22.70 -6.52
CA SER A 123 1.04 23.42 -7.46
C SER A 123 -0.49 23.20 -7.31
N ASN A 124 -0.91 22.14 -6.67
CA ASN A 124 -2.34 21.86 -6.45
C ASN A 124 -2.56 21.12 -5.13
N ILE A 125 -1.59 21.16 -4.25
CA ILE A 125 -1.67 20.44 -2.99
C ILE A 125 -1.12 21.28 -1.84
N SER A 126 -1.81 21.19 -0.70
CA SER A 126 -1.32 21.61 0.60
C SER A 126 -1.81 20.58 1.60
N ALA A 127 -0.90 19.83 2.20
CA ALA A 127 -1.23 18.76 3.14
C ALA A 127 -0.35 18.87 4.39
N SER A 128 -0.97 18.74 5.56
CA SER A 128 -0.25 18.65 6.83
C SER A 128 -0.06 17.18 7.18
N LEU A 129 1.19 16.74 7.32
CA LEU A 129 1.54 15.39 7.73
C LEU A 129 1.85 15.38 9.23
N LYS A 130 1.02 14.72 10.01
CA LYS A 130 1.22 14.45 11.44
C LYS A 130 2.10 13.23 11.63
N LYS A 131 2.53 12.98 12.86
CA LYS A 131 3.26 11.76 13.22
C LYS A 131 2.53 10.50 12.75
N GLY A 132 3.24 9.63 12.03
CA GLY A 132 2.72 8.39 11.46
C GLY A 132 2.02 8.56 10.11
N ASP A 133 1.85 9.79 9.60
CA ASP A 133 1.27 9.99 8.26
C ASP A 133 2.27 9.63 7.17
N LYS A 134 1.72 9.04 6.10
CA LYS A 134 2.41 8.80 4.85
C LYS A 134 1.52 9.24 3.69
N ILE A 135 2.06 9.93 2.71
CA ILE A 135 1.35 10.32 1.49
C ILE A 135 2.23 10.04 0.28
N ARG A 136 1.62 9.56 -0.79
CA ARG A 136 2.26 9.45 -2.10
C ARG A 136 1.55 10.39 -3.06
N LEU A 137 2.36 11.17 -3.77
CA LEU A 137 1.90 12.16 -4.74
C LEU A 137 2.49 11.83 -6.10
N ILE A 138 1.74 12.11 -7.15
CA ILE A 138 2.18 11.99 -8.54
C ILE A 138 1.97 13.33 -9.26
N PHE A 139 2.95 13.72 -10.07
CA PHE A 139 2.85 14.92 -10.89
C PHE A 139 2.27 14.56 -12.25
N ASN A 140 1.09 15.11 -12.58
CA ASN A 140 0.44 14.90 -13.86
C ASN A 140 -0.25 16.19 -14.30
N ASN A 141 -0.23 16.47 -15.60
CA ASN A 141 -0.88 17.64 -16.20
C ASN A 141 -0.47 18.98 -15.55
N GLY A 142 0.80 19.11 -15.17
CA GLY A 142 1.34 20.32 -14.57
C GLY A 142 1.06 20.52 -13.08
N VAL A 143 0.40 19.57 -12.41
CA VAL A 143 0.02 19.66 -10.99
C VAL A 143 0.32 18.38 -10.21
N TRP A 144 0.49 18.54 -8.89
CA TRP A 144 0.60 17.43 -7.96
C TRP A 144 -0.77 16.89 -7.59
N ASN A 145 -0.93 15.56 -7.64
CA ASN A 145 -2.15 14.86 -7.30
C ASN A 145 -1.86 13.78 -6.26
N THR A 146 -2.84 13.47 -5.42
CA THR A 146 -2.74 12.33 -4.49
C THR A 146 -2.68 11.01 -5.28
N ASP A 147 -1.67 10.17 -4.96
CA ASP A 147 -1.48 8.82 -5.52
C ASP A 147 -1.58 7.73 -4.43
N SER A 148 -2.00 8.09 -3.22
CA SER A 148 -2.34 7.15 -2.16
C SER A 148 -3.39 7.73 -1.22
N TYR A 149 -4.18 6.85 -0.62
CA TYR A 149 -5.23 7.19 0.32
C TYR A 149 -4.92 6.54 1.67
N GLN A 150 -4.98 7.32 2.73
CA GLN A 150 -4.86 6.82 4.09
C GLN A 150 -6.20 6.26 4.55
N ILE A 151 -6.17 5.07 5.13
CA ILE A 151 -7.30 4.43 5.80
C ILE A 151 -6.99 4.42 7.30
N ASP A 152 -7.79 5.12 8.07
CA ASP A 152 -7.63 5.19 9.52
C ASP A 152 -8.13 3.90 10.18
N LEU A 153 -7.26 3.23 10.96
CA LEU A 153 -7.50 1.89 11.50
C LEU A 153 -7.55 1.91 13.03
N LEU A 154 -8.67 1.44 13.59
CA LEU A 154 -8.78 1.08 15.00
C LEU A 154 -8.33 -0.37 15.19
N LEU A 155 -7.28 -0.58 15.99
CA LEU A 155 -6.87 -1.89 16.46
C LEU A 155 -7.62 -2.22 17.75
N VAL A 156 -8.28 -3.37 17.79
CA VAL A 156 -8.96 -3.89 18.98
C VAL A 156 -8.26 -5.19 19.39
N ASN A 157 -7.66 -5.21 20.57
CA ASN A 157 -6.92 -6.36 21.07
C ASN A 157 -7.65 -7.00 22.26
N SER A 158 -7.85 -8.31 22.22
CA SER A 158 -8.44 -9.01 23.36
C SER A 158 -7.49 -9.00 24.56
N PRO A 159 -7.95 -8.63 25.77
CA PRO A 159 -7.14 -8.75 26.99
C PRO A 159 -6.59 -10.16 27.23
N VAL A 160 -7.28 -11.19 26.75
CA VAL A 160 -6.78 -12.58 26.82
C VAL A 160 -5.47 -12.74 26.03
N VAL A 161 -5.31 -12.02 24.92
CA VAL A 161 -4.05 -12.00 24.17
C VAL A 161 -2.93 -11.34 24.98
N ASN A 162 -3.26 -10.26 25.72
CA ASN A 162 -2.32 -9.62 26.65
C ASN A 162 -1.88 -10.57 27.76
N ASP A 163 -2.80 -11.38 28.30
CA ASP A 163 -2.48 -12.37 29.33
C ASP A 163 -1.57 -13.49 28.79
N LYS A 164 -1.71 -13.84 27.51
CA LYS A 164 -0.92 -14.91 26.87
C LYS A 164 0.48 -14.44 26.44
N LEU A 165 0.60 -13.25 25.90
CA LEU A 165 1.82 -12.74 25.29
C LEU A 165 2.54 -11.69 26.15
N GLY A 166 1.85 -11.09 27.09
CA GLY A 166 2.22 -9.82 27.71
C GLY A 166 1.75 -8.61 26.90
N ALA A 167 1.18 -7.59 27.55
CA ALA A 167 0.54 -6.44 26.89
C ALA A 167 1.49 -5.71 25.90
N THR A 168 2.76 -5.54 26.27
CA THR A 168 3.75 -4.92 25.39
C THR A 168 4.01 -5.75 24.14
N ALA A 169 4.18 -7.06 24.29
CA ALA A 169 4.44 -7.97 23.16
C ALA A 169 3.22 -8.09 22.26
N ALA A 170 2.01 -8.15 22.79
CA ALA A 170 0.77 -8.14 22.01
C ALA A 170 0.65 -6.88 21.15
N LYS A 171 0.94 -5.71 21.72
CA LYS A 171 0.91 -4.43 20.99
C LYS A 171 1.99 -4.35 19.91
N ILE A 172 3.20 -4.85 20.17
CA ILE A 172 4.27 -4.95 19.17
C ILE A 172 3.84 -5.88 18.04
N GLN A 173 3.27 -7.04 18.34
CA GLN A 173 2.79 -7.99 17.34
C GLN A 173 1.70 -7.38 16.44
N ALA A 174 0.74 -6.67 17.04
CA ALA A 174 -0.32 -5.98 16.29
C ALA A 174 0.23 -4.94 15.30
N ARG A 175 1.19 -4.14 15.76
CA ARG A 175 1.84 -3.11 14.94
C ARG A 175 2.76 -3.68 13.88
N GLU A 176 3.42 -4.80 14.15
CA GLU A 176 4.21 -5.51 13.16
C GLU A 176 3.31 -6.12 12.07
N ALA A 177 2.16 -6.66 12.41
CA ALA A 177 1.16 -7.12 11.44
C ALA A 177 0.67 -5.97 10.54
N LEU A 178 0.43 -4.79 11.11
CA LEU A 178 0.08 -3.58 10.37
C LEU A 178 1.22 -3.10 9.46
N ARG A 179 2.47 -3.13 9.95
CA ARG A 179 3.65 -2.79 9.15
C ARG A 179 3.78 -3.70 7.92
N LEU A 180 3.63 -5.02 8.11
CA LEU A 180 3.67 -5.99 7.01
C LEU A 180 2.49 -5.82 6.03
N THR A 181 1.33 -5.39 6.52
CA THR A 181 0.19 -5.05 5.65
C THR A 181 0.52 -3.86 4.76
N ASN A 182 1.06 -2.80 5.33
CA ASN A 182 1.46 -1.60 4.57
C ASN A 182 2.63 -1.90 3.61
N GLU A 183 3.59 -2.72 4.02
CA GLU A 183 4.67 -3.19 3.14
C GLU A 183 4.13 -3.95 1.94
N ALA A 184 3.16 -4.84 2.16
CA ALA A 184 2.51 -5.59 1.07
C ALA A 184 1.76 -4.67 0.10
N LEU A 185 1.05 -3.65 0.60
CA LEU A 185 0.38 -2.64 -0.21
C LEU A 185 1.38 -1.82 -1.03
N GLU A 186 2.47 -1.38 -0.40
CA GLU A 186 3.52 -0.60 -1.07
C GLU A 186 4.24 -1.40 -2.15
N ASN A 187 4.64 -2.63 -1.84
CA ASN A 187 5.31 -3.53 -2.78
C ASN A 187 4.40 -3.92 -3.95
N SER A 188 3.09 -4.00 -3.71
CA SER A 188 2.08 -4.19 -4.77
C SER A 188 1.75 -2.92 -5.54
N GLN A 189 2.32 -1.77 -5.17
CA GLN A 189 2.01 -0.45 -5.75
C GLN A 189 0.55 -0.02 -5.55
N ALA A 190 -0.11 -0.51 -4.51
CA ALA A 190 -1.47 -0.12 -4.16
C ALA A 190 -1.53 1.36 -3.73
N LYS A 191 -2.64 2.01 -4.03
CA LYS A 191 -2.91 3.40 -3.61
C LYS A 191 -3.46 3.49 -2.18
N ALA A 192 -3.25 2.48 -1.37
CA ALA A 192 -3.76 2.34 -0.01
C ALA A 192 -2.63 2.34 1.03
N TYR A 193 -2.91 2.92 2.18
CA TYR A 193 -2.05 2.89 3.35
C TYR A 193 -2.91 2.91 4.61
N TYR A 194 -2.67 2.00 5.55
CA TYR A 194 -3.36 1.97 6.85
C TYR A 194 -2.55 2.71 7.91
N LYS A 195 -3.24 3.57 8.68
CA LYS A 195 -2.69 4.27 9.85
C LYS A 195 -3.42 3.84 11.11
N GLU A 196 -2.68 3.40 12.14
CA GLU A 196 -3.25 3.20 13.49
C GLU A 196 -3.68 4.56 14.06
N VAL A 197 -4.97 4.73 14.31
CA VAL A 197 -5.53 5.94 14.95
C VAL A 197 -6.08 5.66 16.33
N GLY A 198 -6.17 4.40 16.72
CA GLY A 198 -6.57 3.96 18.05
C GLY A 198 -6.15 2.52 18.33
N TYR A 199 -5.97 2.23 19.62
CA TYR A 199 -5.71 0.89 20.14
C TYR A 199 -6.59 0.67 21.34
N LEU A 200 -7.50 -0.30 21.27
CA LEU A 200 -8.48 -0.59 22.30
C LEU A 200 -8.25 -1.99 22.88
N ASP A 201 -7.95 -2.08 24.16
CA ASP A 201 -7.94 -3.35 24.88
C ASP A 201 -9.38 -3.72 25.27
N TYR A 202 -10.01 -4.56 24.45
CA TYR A 202 -11.39 -4.96 24.63
C TYR A 202 -11.66 -6.34 24.00
N ARG A 203 -12.31 -7.22 24.75
CA ARG A 203 -12.73 -8.53 24.25
C ARG A 203 -14.16 -8.45 23.72
N ILE A 204 -14.29 -8.52 22.39
CA ILE A 204 -15.62 -8.67 21.78
C ILE A 204 -16.22 -9.99 22.26
N PRO A 205 -17.48 -10.01 22.70
CA PRO A 205 -18.15 -11.23 23.15
C PRO A 205 -18.14 -12.34 22.09
N GLY A 206 -18.29 -13.60 22.55
CA GLY A 206 -18.33 -14.75 21.65
C GLY A 206 -17.09 -15.65 21.74
N THR A 207 -16.99 -16.62 20.83
CA THR A 207 -15.94 -17.65 20.80
C THR A 207 -15.39 -17.91 19.40
N THR A 208 -16.02 -17.39 18.36
CA THR A 208 -15.62 -17.59 16.97
C THR A 208 -15.23 -16.26 16.32
N LEU A 209 -14.42 -16.32 15.25
CA LEU A 209 -14.11 -15.12 14.45
C LEU A 209 -15.38 -14.52 13.82
N GLY A 210 -16.39 -15.35 13.53
CA GLY A 210 -17.72 -14.88 13.12
C GLY A 210 -18.36 -13.96 14.17
N ASP A 211 -18.25 -14.32 15.45
CA ASP A 211 -18.72 -13.46 16.55
C ASP A 211 -17.90 -12.17 16.59
N ALA A 212 -16.56 -12.26 16.47
CA ALA A 212 -15.69 -11.08 16.50
C ALA A 212 -16.08 -10.02 15.46
N ILE A 213 -16.35 -10.42 14.21
CA ILE A 213 -16.72 -9.48 13.15
C ILE A 213 -18.21 -9.08 13.18
N ASN A 214 -19.13 -10.05 13.48
CA ASN A 214 -20.57 -9.78 13.49
C ASN A 214 -20.99 -8.91 14.69
N LEU A 215 -20.45 -9.18 15.87
CA LEU A 215 -20.73 -8.39 17.07
C LEU A 215 -19.91 -7.11 17.08
N GLY A 216 -18.61 -7.17 16.71
CA GLY A 216 -17.72 -6.00 16.73
C GLY A 216 -18.20 -4.82 15.87
N ARG A 217 -18.87 -5.09 14.75
CA ARG A 217 -19.45 -4.04 13.90
C ARG A 217 -20.67 -3.31 14.51
N SER A 218 -21.25 -3.84 15.60
CA SER A 218 -22.40 -3.25 16.29
C SER A 218 -22.16 -3.07 17.80
N ASP A 219 -21.04 -3.55 18.34
CA ASP A 219 -20.69 -3.41 19.74
C ASP A 219 -20.54 -1.94 20.13
N ALA A 220 -21.25 -1.51 21.17
CA ALA A 220 -21.31 -0.09 21.56
C ALA A 220 -19.94 0.47 21.96
N THR A 221 -19.10 -0.31 22.63
CA THR A 221 -17.75 0.10 23.07
C THR A 221 -16.83 0.28 21.87
N VAL A 222 -16.83 -0.69 20.95
CA VAL A 222 -16.02 -0.63 19.72
C VAL A 222 -16.46 0.53 18.82
N GLN A 223 -17.78 0.73 18.64
CA GLN A 223 -18.28 1.82 17.79
C GLN A 223 -18.11 3.19 18.41
N ALA A 224 -18.18 3.32 19.74
CA ALA A 224 -17.85 4.57 20.41
C ALA A 224 -16.37 4.94 20.20
N GLU A 225 -15.45 3.98 20.34
CA GLU A 225 -14.03 4.19 20.11
C GLU A 225 -13.72 4.47 18.63
N ARG A 226 -14.37 3.73 17.70
CA ARG A 226 -14.29 4.01 16.26
C ARG A 226 -14.68 5.46 15.94
N THR A 227 -15.78 5.93 16.51
CA THR A 227 -16.26 7.30 16.31
C THR A 227 -15.31 8.31 16.95
N ARG A 228 -14.83 8.04 18.16
CA ARG A 228 -13.89 8.92 18.88
C ARG A 228 -12.58 9.10 18.12
N THR A 229 -12.08 8.04 17.46
CA THR A 229 -10.83 8.07 16.72
C THR A 229 -10.99 8.43 15.23
N GLY A 230 -12.23 8.44 14.71
CA GLY A 230 -12.50 8.66 13.30
C GLY A 230 -12.03 7.49 12.40
N ALA A 231 -11.96 6.26 12.93
CA ALA A 231 -11.40 5.14 12.19
C ALA A 231 -12.32 4.65 11.07
N ASP A 232 -11.81 4.62 9.84
CA ASP A 232 -12.50 4.06 8.67
C ASP A 232 -12.72 2.55 8.82
N ALA A 233 -11.74 1.86 9.39
CA ALA A 233 -11.70 0.42 9.54
C ALA A 233 -11.46 -0.02 10.99
N ILE A 234 -11.92 -1.22 11.32
CA ILE A 234 -11.66 -1.90 12.59
C ILE A 234 -10.89 -3.19 12.30
N TYR A 235 -9.89 -3.49 13.11
CA TYR A 235 -9.23 -4.78 13.06
C TYR A 235 -9.08 -5.39 14.44
N THR A 236 -9.53 -6.64 14.60
CA THR A 236 -9.52 -7.29 15.90
C THR A 236 -8.49 -8.42 15.97
N ILE A 237 -7.71 -8.45 17.05
CA ILE A 237 -6.78 -9.52 17.38
C ILE A 237 -7.34 -10.23 18.60
N THR A 238 -7.69 -11.49 18.44
CA THR A 238 -8.54 -12.19 19.40
C THR A 238 -8.00 -13.58 19.76
N ASP A 239 -8.58 -14.15 20.79
CA ASP A 239 -8.43 -15.55 21.22
C ASP A 239 -9.50 -16.48 20.62
N HIS A 240 -10.42 -15.96 19.81
CA HIS A 240 -11.52 -16.73 19.22
C HIS A 240 -11.03 -17.81 18.25
N SER A 241 -11.79 -18.88 18.11
CA SER A 241 -11.44 -20.01 17.22
C SER A 241 -11.49 -19.62 15.73
N GLY A 242 -10.56 -20.14 14.96
CA GLY A 242 -10.35 -19.84 13.54
C GLY A 242 -9.03 -19.15 13.32
N CYS A 243 -8.64 -18.92 12.08
CA CYS A 243 -7.36 -18.25 11.77
C CYS A 243 -7.55 -16.78 11.45
N GLY A 244 -8.37 -16.49 10.45
CA GLY A 244 -8.74 -15.13 10.07
C GLY A 244 -10.14 -15.12 9.46
N LEU A 245 -10.81 -13.98 9.51
CA LEU A 245 -12.11 -13.74 8.90
C LEU A 245 -12.34 -12.24 8.69
N ALA A 246 -12.84 -11.88 7.52
CA ALA A 246 -13.32 -10.53 7.24
C ALA A 246 -14.45 -10.55 6.22
N TYR A 247 -15.17 -9.44 6.11
CA TYR A 247 -16.15 -9.27 5.03
C TYR A 247 -15.45 -8.94 3.72
N VAL A 248 -15.84 -9.62 2.63
CA VAL A 248 -15.48 -9.22 1.27
C VAL A 248 -16.30 -7.98 0.90
N ASN A 249 -15.68 -6.82 1.02
CA ASN A 249 -16.34 -5.52 0.86
C ASN A 249 -16.26 -5.05 -0.61
N SER A 250 -16.81 -5.82 -1.53
CA SER A 250 -16.70 -5.59 -2.98
C SER A 250 -17.27 -4.24 -3.42
N THR A 251 -18.33 -3.78 -2.76
CA THR A 251 -18.84 -2.40 -2.83
C THR A 251 -18.55 -1.74 -1.49
N PRO A 252 -17.72 -0.68 -1.44
CA PRO A 252 -17.29 -0.09 -0.19
C PRO A 252 -18.43 0.28 0.75
N SER A 253 -18.42 -0.31 1.94
CA SER A 253 -19.35 -0.03 3.02
C SER A 253 -18.63 0.06 4.35
N LYS A 254 -18.82 1.17 5.06
CA LYS A 254 -18.26 1.37 6.42
C LYS A 254 -18.61 0.22 7.37
N TYR A 255 -19.81 -0.32 7.22
CA TYR A 255 -20.33 -1.39 8.06
C TYR A 255 -19.54 -2.70 7.92
N ASN A 256 -18.97 -2.95 6.74
CA ASN A 256 -18.19 -4.15 6.44
C ASN A 256 -16.68 -3.95 6.60
N MET A 257 -16.23 -2.78 7.01
CA MET A 257 -14.80 -2.51 7.27
C MET A 257 -14.38 -3.01 8.64
N ILE A 258 -14.48 -4.33 8.82
CA ILE A 258 -14.00 -5.05 10.00
C ILE A 258 -13.39 -6.38 9.60
N GLY A 259 -12.20 -6.66 10.12
CA GLY A 259 -11.51 -7.93 10.01
C GLY A 259 -11.03 -8.43 11.37
N SER A 260 -10.73 -9.71 11.46
CA SER A 260 -10.30 -10.37 12.69
C SER A 260 -9.31 -11.49 12.41
N HIS A 261 -8.36 -11.72 13.32
CA HIS A 261 -7.60 -12.97 13.35
C HIS A 261 -7.34 -13.45 14.78
N ASN A 262 -7.12 -14.75 14.91
CA ASN A 262 -6.61 -15.32 16.13
C ASN A 262 -5.11 -15.03 16.27
N TYR A 263 -4.68 -14.56 17.44
CA TYR A 263 -3.29 -14.17 17.70
C TYR A 263 -2.24 -15.26 17.40
N GLY A 264 -2.64 -16.54 17.43
CA GLY A 264 -1.79 -17.69 17.11
C GLY A 264 -1.61 -17.98 15.64
N CYS A 265 -2.34 -17.29 14.74
CA CYS A 265 -2.28 -17.53 13.28
C CYS A 265 -1.21 -16.71 12.54
N GLY A 266 -0.40 -15.98 13.28
CA GLY A 266 0.72 -15.22 12.74
C GLY A 266 0.35 -13.83 12.21
N ILE A 267 1.38 -13.01 12.12
CA ILE A 267 1.26 -11.56 11.80
C ILE A 267 0.88 -11.27 10.35
N THR A 268 0.96 -12.24 9.45
CA THR A 268 0.58 -12.08 8.04
C THR A 268 -0.93 -12.23 7.79
N ALA A 269 -1.69 -12.71 8.78
CA ALA A 269 -3.14 -12.82 8.68
C ALA A 269 -3.80 -11.46 8.44
N MET A 270 -3.33 -10.39 9.08
CA MET A 270 -3.91 -9.05 8.96
C MET A 270 -3.95 -8.56 7.50
N ARG A 271 -2.86 -8.73 6.74
CA ARG A 271 -2.83 -8.29 5.33
C ARG A 271 -3.83 -9.04 4.45
N HIS A 272 -4.11 -10.31 4.79
CA HIS A 272 -5.10 -11.13 4.10
C HIS A 272 -6.52 -10.64 4.40
N GLU A 273 -6.86 -10.50 5.67
CA GLU A 273 -8.20 -10.09 6.10
C GLU A 273 -8.54 -8.65 5.68
N LEU A 274 -7.57 -7.74 5.79
CA LEU A 274 -7.74 -6.37 5.27
C LEU A 274 -7.84 -6.36 3.73
N GLY A 275 -7.29 -7.35 3.03
CA GLY A 275 -7.52 -7.56 1.60
C GLY A 275 -9.00 -7.82 1.29
N HIS A 276 -9.69 -8.65 2.08
CA HIS A 276 -11.13 -8.85 1.98
C HIS A 276 -11.89 -7.53 2.20
N ASN A 277 -11.52 -6.75 3.20
CA ASN A 277 -12.14 -5.45 3.46
C ASN A 277 -11.94 -4.46 2.32
N MET A 278 -10.91 -4.61 1.49
CA MET A 278 -10.72 -3.83 0.26
C MET A 278 -11.45 -4.42 -0.96
N GLY A 279 -12.19 -5.53 -0.80
CA GLY A 279 -13.06 -6.11 -1.82
C GLY A 279 -12.49 -7.34 -2.52
N LEU A 280 -11.44 -7.97 -2.00
CA LEU A 280 -10.79 -9.11 -2.62
C LEU A 280 -11.36 -10.45 -2.13
N GLY A 281 -11.45 -11.42 -3.03
CA GLY A 281 -11.82 -12.80 -2.75
C GLY A 281 -10.63 -13.76 -2.94
N HIS A 282 -10.82 -15.02 -2.50
CA HIS A 282 -9.83 -16.07 -2.68
C HIS A 282 -9.77 -16.58 -4.12
N SER A 283 -8.60 -17.08 -4.54
CA SER A 283 -8.44 -17.66 -5.87
C SER A 283 -9.35 -18.87 -6.14
N PHE A 284 -9.60 -19.68 -5.11
CA PHE A 284 -10.44 -20.89 -5.20
C PHE A 284 -11.96 -20.60 -5.19
N ASP A 285 -12.38 -19.42 -4.70
CA ASP A 285 -13.80 -19.01 -4.69
C ASP A 285 -14.23 -18.30 -5.99
N ARG A 286 -13.29 -18.16 -6.93
CA ARG A 286 -13.50 -17.38 -8.14
C ARG A 286 -14.68 -17.92 -8.96
N THR A 287 -15.64 -17.05 -9.19
CA THR A 287 -16.79 -17.31 -10.10
C THR A 287 -16.70 -16.42 -11.35
N THR A 288 -16.81 -15.11 -11.17
CA THR A 288 -16.72 -14.10 -12.22
C THR A 288 -15.95 -12.89 -11.71
N GLY A 289 -15.51 -12.01 -12.60
CA GLY A 289 -14.79 -10.78 -12.24
C GLY A 289 -13.29 -11.00 -12.03
N TYR A 290 -12.61 -9.98 -11.51
CA TYR A 290 -11.14 -9.89 -11.50
C TYR A 290 -10.54 -9.71 -10.11
N ASN A 291 -11.33 -9.52 -9.07
CA ASN A 291 -10.90 -9.16 -7.72
C ASN A 291 -10.43 -10.35 -6.87
N TRP A 292 -9.83 -11.35 -7.48
CA TRP A 292 -9.44 -12.60 -6.83
C TRP A 292 -7.93 -12.69 -6.64
N GLY A 293 -7.52 -13.40 -5.59
CA GLY A 293 -6.14 -13.79 -5.40
C GLY A 293 -5.64 -14.72 -6.49
N PHE A 294 -4.34 -14.69 -6.77
CA PHE A 294 -3.70 -15.57 -7.75
C PHE A 294 -3.02 -16.73 -7.02
N GLY A 295 -3.46 -17.95 -7.33
CA GLY A 295 -2.87 -19.18 -6.85
C GLY A 295 -1.93 -19.77 -7.90
N HIS A 296 -0.71 -20.12 -7.50
CA HIS A 296 0.28 -20.76 -8.37
C HIS A 296 1.05 -21.83 -7.58
N PRO A 297 1.41 -22.98 -8.20
CA PRO A 297 2.13 -24.05 -7.51
C PRO A 297 3.46 -23.65 -6.87
N LEU A 298 4.13 -22.64 -7.42
CA LEU A 298 5.41 -22.12 -6.91
C LEU A 298 5.26 -21.01 -5.86
N GLY A 299 4.04 -20.54 -5.62
CA GLY A 299 3.75 -19.49 -4.62
C GLY A 299 2.53 -18.70 -5.00
N SER A 300 1.68 -18.41 -4.03
CA SER A 300 0.40 -17.71 -4.20
C SER A 300 0.44 -16.32 -3.59
N THR A 301 -0.25 -15.37 -4.25
CA THR A 301 -0.42 -14.01 -3.73
C THR A 301 -1.20 -14.01 -2.41
N ILE A 302 -1.32 -12.88 -1.74
CA ILE A 302 -1.94 -12.76 -0.42
C ILE A 302 -3.31 -13.44 -0.38
N MET A 303 -4.20 -13.14 -1.33
CA MET A 303 -5.53 -13.74 -1.38
C MET A 303 -5.57 -15.12 -2.06
N GLY A 304 -4.46 -15.59 -2.61
CA GLY A 304 -4.33 -16.91 -3.22
C GLY A 304 -3.85 -18.01 -2.27
N GLY A 305 -3.23 -17.64 -1.15
CA GLY A 305 -2.62 -18.57 -0.19
C GLY A 305 -1.65 -17.88 0.77
N ASN A 306 -1.44 -16.59 0.62
CA ASN A 306 -0.65 -15.71 1.51
C ASN A 306 0.84 -16.05 1.66
N GLN A 307 1.43 -16.76 0.67
CA GLN A 307 2.87 -17.08 0.66
C GLN A 307 3.70 -15.89 0.17
N ILE A 308 3.30 -15.29 -0.97
CA ILE A 308 3.95 -14.11 -1.52
C ILE A 308 3.32 -12.86 -0.90
N GLY A 309 4.13 -11.96 -0.36
CA GLY A 309 3.68 -10.72 0.28
C GLY A 309 3.19 -9.64 -0.70
N LEU A 310 2.48 -10.04 -1.77
CA LEU A 310 1.97 -9.18 -2.82
C LEU A 310 0.51 -9.52 -3.13
N TYR A 311 -0.29 -8.51 -3.45
CA TYR A 311 -1.63 -8.68 -4.01
C TYR A 311 -1.53 -9.05 -5.50
N SER A 312 -2.55 -9.73 -6.01
CA SER A 312 -2.58 -10.14 -7.42
C SER A 312 -2.65 -8.95 -8.36
N SER A 313 -1.83 -8.99 -9.40
CA SER A 313 -1.89 -8.04 -10.51
C SER A 313 -1.22 -8.63 -11.74
N PRO A 314 -1.79 -8.46 -12.94
CA PRO A 314 -1.12 -8.83 -14.19
C PRO A 314 0.12 -7.99 -14.49
N ASP A 315 0.29 -6.84 -13.82
CA ASP A 315 1.44 -5.94 -14.00
C ASP A 315 2.60 -6.22 -13.03
N ILE A 316 2.43 -7.19 -12.12
CA ILE A 316 3.49 -7.58 -11.18
C ILE A 316 4.07 -8.93 -11.61
N TYR A 317 5.38 -8.96 -11.76
CA TYR A 317 6.14 -10.17 -12.02
C TYR A 317 7.01 -10.51 -10.81
N SER A 318 6.99 -11.77 -10.38
CA SER A 318 7.90 -12.26 -9.33
C SER A 318 9.14 -12.87 -9.99
N PRO A 319 10.32 -12.24 -9.89
CA PRO A 319 11.57 -12.80 -10.40
C PRO A 319 11.93 -14.11 -9.70
N GLU A 320 11.59 -14.25 -8.41
CA GLU A 320 11.87 -15.43 -7.58
C GLU A 320 11.14 -16.67 -8.11
N TYR A 321 9.88 -16.51 -8.50
CA TYR A 321 9.05 -17.62 -8.97
C TYR A 321 8.95 -17.70 -10.49
N GLY A 322 9.52 -16.73 -11.21
CA GLY A 322 9.49 -16.70 -12.67
C GLY A 322 8.08 -16.57 -13.27
N VAL A 323 7.13 -15.99 -12.53
CA VAL A 323 5.73 -15.91 -12.95
C VAL A 323 5.14 -14.51 -12.74
N ARG A 324 4.15 -14.21 -13.54
CA ARG A 324 3.27 -13.05 -13.36
C ARG A 324 2.31 -13.35 -12.19
N LEU A 325 2.07 -12.37 -11.33
CA LEU A 325 1.25 -12.55 -10.13
C LEU A 325 -0.23 -12.23 -10.34
N GLY A 326 -0.71 -12.39 -11.55
CA GLY A 326 -2.11 -12.21 -11.90
C GLY A 326 -2.39 -12.38 -13.38
N GLU A 327 -3.67 -12.25 -13.73
CA GLU A 327 -4.19 -12.28 -15.10
C GLU A 327 -5.22 -11.17 -15.25
N THR A 328 -5.19 -10.48 -16.39
CA THR A 328 -6.18 -9.46 -16.73
C THR A 328 -7.60 -10.05 -16.68
N ASP A 329 -8.52 -9.31 -16.07
CA ASP A 329 -9.94 -9.67 -15.92
C ASP A 329 -10.23 -10.96 -15.12
N LYS A 330 -9.20 -11.55 -14.46
CA LYS A 330 -9.35 -12.72 -13.61
C LYS A 330 -8.74 -12.56 -12.22
N PHE A 331 -7.47 -12.18 -12.16
CA PHE A 331 -6.69 -12.08 -10.92
C PHE A 331 -5.97 -10.74 -10.88
N ASP A 332 -6.72 -9.66 -10.65
CA ASP A 332 -6.25 -8.28 -10.59
C ASP A 332 -6.78 -7.58 -9.33
N GLY A 333 -6.42 -8.14 -8.18
CA GLY A 333 -6.81 -7.60 -6.88
C GLY A 333 -6.29 -6.18 -6.65
N LEU A 334 -5.11 -5.85 -7.17
CA LEU A 334 -4.56 -4.51 -7.09
C LEU A 334 -5.49 -3.46 -7.73
N ARG A 335 -6.05 -3.76 -8.89
CA ARG A 335 -7.04 -2.89 -9.54
C ARG A 335 -8.24 -2.64 -8.62
N LYS A 336 -8.75 -3.70 -7.98
CA LYS A 336 -9.90 -3.60 -7.07
C LYS A 336 -9.59 -2.76 -5.83
N ILE A 337 -8.42 -2.93 -5.24
CA ILE A 337 -7.94 -2.08 -4.13
C ILE A 337 -7.96 -0.61 -4.56
N ASN A 338 -7.37 -0.30 -5.71
CA ASN A 338 -7.24 1.06 -6.22
C ASN A 338 -8.58 1.71 -6.60
N GLU A 339 -9.58 0.92 -7.01
CA GLU A 339 -10.95 1.38 -7.26
C GLU A 339 -11.71 1.74 -5.98
N ASN A 340 -11.48 0.97 -4.89
CA ASN A 340 -12.25 1.08 -3.66
C ASN A 340 -11.64 2.04 -2.63
N VAL A 341 -10.32 2.21 -2.64
CA VAL A 341 -9.59 2.85 -1.53
C VAL A 341 -10.00 4.29 -1.27
N GLU A 342 -10.29 5.06 -2.31
CA GLU A 342 -10.74 6.46 -2.14
C GLU A 342 -12.05 6.56 -1.38
N ALA A 343 -13.02 5.70 -1.68
CA ALA A 343 -14.29 5.66 -0.96
C ALA A 343 -14.11 5.19 0.49
N ILE A 344 -13.24 4.19 0.71
CA ILE A 344 -12.95 3.66 2.05
C ILE A 344 -12.31 4.72 2.95
N SER A 345 -11.33 5.46 2.45
CA SER A 345 -10.60 6.49 3.20
C SER A 345 -11.44 7.73 3.58
N LYS A 346 -12.72 7.72 3.25
CA LYS A 346 -13.67 8.82 3.52
C LYS A 346 -14.87 8.38 4.36
N PHE A 347 -14.84 7.19 4.94
CA PHE A 347 -15.97 6.69 5.73
C PHE A 347 -16.21 7.46 7.02
N LEU A 348 -15.15 7.94 7.64
CA LEU A 348 -15.21 8.84 8.80
C LEU A 348 -14.22 9.99 8.60
N VAL A 349 -14.55 11.12 9.21
CA VAL A 349 -13.61 12.26 9.24
C VAL A 349 -12.58 11.98 10.33
N ALA A 350 -11.31 12.03 9.97
CA ALA A 350 -10.23 11.93 10.94
C ALA A 350 -10.44 12.96 12.07
N VAL A 351 -10.66 12.48 13.29
CA VAL A 351 -10.75 13.34 14.45
C VAL A 351 -9.33 13.73 14.83
N ASN A 352 -9.05 15.03 14.85
CA ASN A 352 -7.76 15.51 15.35
C ASN A 352 -7.64 15.14 16.83
N PRO A 353 -6.66 14.29 17.22
CA PRO A 353 -6.36 14.05 18.63
C PRO A 353 -5.80 15.28 19.31
#